data_5895ef27e9a9a11a319dddd3ea9fc0da
#
_entry.id   5895ef27e9a9a11a319dddd3ea9fc0da
#
_cell.length_a   1.000
_cell.length_b   1.000
_cell.length_c   1.000
_cell.angle_alpha   90.00
_cell.angle_beta   90.00
_cell.angle_gamma   90.00
#
_symmetry.space_group_name_H-M   'P 1'
#
loop_
_entity.id
_entity.type
_entity.pdbx_description
1 polymer ?
#
loop_
_entity_poly.entity_id
_entity_poly.type
_entity_poly.pdbx_seq_one_letter_code
_entity_poly.pdbx_strand_id
1 'polypeptide(L)'
;MTTLNEYKLGDMIARYTLDEDNIAGFILLPADFMPEPDISKNARLENLVQIKYAGDTYNEAYAGGLTMRNGESCRRLKYDRQEVSQEDGELVITTYLKDDRGYEVHHILSYRAGSRHARMKNVFYNHSDNAVSLEMFESFSMGGITPYVEGDAHLSMDLYRVRS
;
A
#
# COMPACT_ATOMS: atom_id res chain seq x y z
N MET A 1 -8.96 -3.03 -11.94
CA MET A 1 -8.29 -3.46 -10.67
C MET A 1 -8.72 -4.87 -10.33
N THR A 2 -7.80 -5.75 -9.98
CA THR A 2 -8.03 -7.16 -9.65
C THR A 2 -7.46 -7.49 -8.28
N THR A 3 -8.11 -8.40 -7.54
CA THR A 3 -7.55 -8.94 -6.30
C THR A 3 -6.38 -9.85 -6.64
N LEU A 4 -5.23 -9.58 -6.05
CA LEU A 4 -4.03 -10.40 -6.16
C LEU A 4 -4.07 -11.56 -5.14
N ASN A 5 -4.16 -11.22 -3.85
CA ASN A 5 -4.21 -12.16 -2.74
C ASN A 5 -4.95 -11.56 -1.54
N GLU A 6 -5.45 -12.44 -0.67
CA GLU A 6 -6.08 -12.09 0.59
C GLU A 6 -5.49 -12.89 1.73
N TYR A 7 -5.32 -12.24 2.89
CA TYR A 7 -4.78 -12.85 4.10
C TYR A 7 -5.61 -12.43 5.31
N LYS A 8 -6.03 -13.42 6.10
CA LYS A 8 -6.77 -13.17 7.33
C LYS A 8 -5.81 -12.75 8.44
N LEU A 9 -6.07 -11.57 9.03
CA LEU A 9 -5.32 -10.98 10.13
C LEU A 9 -6.27 -10.78 11.33
N GLY A 10 -6.63 -11.86 12.02
CA GLY A 10 -7.63 -11.81 13.08
C GLY A 10 -9.01 -11.46 12.55
N ASP A 11 -9.55 -10.29 12.94
CA ASP A 11 -10.86 -9.77 12.55
C ASP A 11 -10.83 -9.01 11.22
N MET A 12 -9.67 -8.92 10.58
CA MET A 12 -9.46 -8.19 9.33
C MET A 12 -8.99 -9.12 8.21
N ILE A 13 -9.24 -8.71 6.99
CA ILE A 13 -8.66 -9.27 5.77
C ILE A 13 -7.74 -8.22 5.16
N ALA A 14 -6.49 -8.57 4.95
CA ALA A 14 -5.54 -7.82 4.15
C ALA A 14 -5.70 -8.24 2.68
N ARG A 15 -6.26 -7.38 1.84
CA ARG A 15 -6.44 -7.61 0.41
C ARG A 15 -5.42 -6.81 -0.37
N TYR A 16 -4.60 -7.51 -1.15
CA TYR A 16 -3.69 -6.91 -2.11
C TYR A 16 -4.35 -6.88 -3.48
N THR A 17 -4.14 -5.82 -4.21
CA THR A 17 -4.74 -5.61 -5.54
C THR A 17 -3.69 -5.22 -6.56
N LEU A 18 -4.00 -5.45 -7.84
CA LEU A 18 -3.23 -4.92 -8.96
C LEU A 18 -4.16 -4.09 -9.86
N ASP A 19 -3.66 -2.97 -10.35
CA ASP A 19 -4.31 -2.20 -11.40
C ASP A 19 -3.87 -2.65 -12.80
N GLU A 20 -4.35 -1.95 -13.83
CA GLU A 20 -4.05 -2.23 -15.25
C GLU A 20 -2.56 -2.02 -15.59
N ASP A 21 -1.90 -1.17 -14.83
CA ASP A 21 -0.49 -0.84 -14.99
C ASP A 21 0.44 -1.74 -14.14
N ASN A 22 -0.09 -2.81 -13.54
CA ASN A 22 0.63 -3.70 -12.63
C ASN A 22 1.16 -3.00 -11.36
N ILE A 23 0.42 -2.00 -10.88
CA ILE A 23 0.73 -1.31 -9.63
C ILE A 23 -0.03 -1.98 -8.50
N ALA A 24 0.70 -2.33 -7.44
CA ALA A 24 0.12 -2.94 -6.27
C ALA A 24 -0.56 -1.91 -5.37
N GLY A 25 -1.75 -2.25 -4.88
CA GLY A 25 -2.49 -1.55 -3.85
C GLY A 25 -2.79 -2.45 -2.66
N PHE A 26 -3.27 -1.85 -1.58
CA PHE A 26 -3.58 -2.54 -0.34
C PHE A 26 -4.81 -1.93 0.33
N ILE A 27 -5.70 -2.80 0.83
CA ILE A 27 -6.87 -2.41 1.61
C ILE A 27 -7.07 -3.39 2.77
N LEU A 28 -7.52 -2.88 3.91
CA LEU A 28 -7.98 -3.67 5.05
C LEU A 28 -9.49 -3.69 5.09
N LEU A 29 -10.07 -4.90 5.17
CA LEU A 29 -11.50 -5.14 5.24
C LEU A 29 -11.84 -5.90 6.52
N PRO A 30 -12.98 -5.62 7.17
CA PRO A 30 -13.49 -6.47 8.25
C PRO A 30 -13.78 -7.88 7.73
N ALA A 31 -13.33 -8.91 8.47
CA ALA A 31 -13.47 -10.31 8.04
C ALA A 31 -14.93 -10.80 8.02
N ASP A 32 -15.77 -10.23 8.89
CA ASP A 32 -17.16 -10.67 9.09
C ASP A 32 -18.18 -9.70 8.45
N PHE A 33 -17.70 -8.74 7.66
CA PHE A 33 -18.57 -7.75 7.04
C PHE A 33 -18.97 -8.17 5.62
N MET A 34 -20.28 -8.22 5.39
CA MET A 34 -20.92 -8.41 4.09
C MET A 34 -21.84 -7.20 3.84
N PRO A 35 -21.87 -6.59 2.69
CA PRO A 35 -21.50 -7.05 1.35
C PRO A 35 -20.02 -6.77 0.99
N GLU A 36 -19.60 -7.31 -0.16
CA GLU A 36 -18.33 -6.95 -0.79
C GLU A 36 -18.24 -5.45 -1.01
N PRO A 37 -17.10 -4.82 -0.69
CA PRO A 37 -16.92 -3.39 -0.89
C PRO A 37 -16.89 -3.06 -2.38
N ASP A 38 -17.57 -2.00 -2.77
CA ASP A 38 -17.45 -1.47 -4.12
C ASP A 38 -16.17 -0.62 -4.24
N ILE A 39 -15.03 -1.30 -4.45
CA ILE A 39 -13.74 -0.65 -4.70
C ILE A 39 -13.59 -0.13 -6.12
N SER A 40 -14.57 -0.38 -7.01
CA SER A 40 -14.54 0.09 -8.39
C SER A 40 -14.79 1.60 -8.53
N LYS A 41 -15.43 2.22 -7.55
CA LYS A 41 -15.64 3.67 -7.49
C LYS A 41 -14.33 4.47 -7.40
N ASN A 42 -13.28 3.86 -6.87
CA ASN A 42 -11.94 4.41 -6.92
C ASN A 42 -11.23 3.79 -8.14
N ALA A 43 -10.87 4.57 -9.11
CA ALA A 43 -10.21 4.11 -10.32
C ALA A 43 -8.96 3.26 -10.02
N ARG A 44 -8.35 3.48 -8.85
CA ARG A 44 -7.30 2.65 -8.24
C ARG A 44 -7.19 2.98 -6.76
N LEU A 45 -6.67 2.04 -5.97
CA LEU A 45 -6.21 2.33 -4.62
C LEU A 45 -4.91 3.15 -4.65
N GLU A 46 -4.55 3.74 -3.50
CA GLU A 46 -3.21 4.31 -3.33
C GLU A 46 -2.15 3.24 -3.61
N ASN A 47 -1.02 3.65 -4.19
CA ASN A 47 0.09 2.75 -4.41
C ASN A 47 0.55 2.14 -3.07
N LEU A 48 0.85 0.85 -3.05
CA LEU A 48 1.28 0.11 -1.85
C LEU A 48 2.49 0.76 -1.16
N VAL A 49 3.36 1.39 -1.95
CA VAL A 49 4.52 2.14 -1.47
C VAL A 49 4.52 3.53 -2.06
N GLN A 50 4.70 4.52 -1.20
CA GLN A 50 4.91 5.90 -1.61
C GLN A 50 6.39 6.25 -1.51
N ILE A 51 6.98 6.63 -2.63
CA ILE A 51 8.40 6.97 -2.75
C ILE A 51 8.57 8.13 -3.73
N LYS A 52 9.52 9.01 -3.45
CA LYS A 52 9.93 10.08 -4.35
C LYS A 52 11.45 10.22 -4.34
N TYR A 53 12.05 10.19 -5.49
CA TYR A 53 13.46 10.47 -5.67
C TYR A 53 13.70 11.97 -5.95
N ALA A 54 14.89 12.45 -5.61
CA ALA A 54 15.31 13.79 -5.98
C ALA A 54 15.31 13.93 -7.51
N GLY A 55 14.70 15.01 -7.98
CA GLY A 55 14.55 15.27 -9.41
C GLY A 55 13.27 14.77 -10.06
N ASP A 56 12.48 13.94 -9.38
CA ASP A 56 11.14 13.59 -9.86
C ASP A 56 10.21 14.80 -9.84
N THR A 57 9.32 14.84 -10.82
CA THR A 57 8.26 15.87 -10.86
C THR A 57 7.26 15.67 -9.73
N TYR A 58 6.72 16.77 -9.22
CA TYR A 58 5.60 16.74 -8.28
C TYR A 58 4.29 16.57 -9.05
N ASN A 59 3.40 15.75 -8.50
CA ASN A 59 2.04 15.70 -8.97
C ASN A 59 1.25 16.92 -8.47
N GLU A 60 0.24 17.33 -9.23
CA GLU A 60 -0.75 18.27 -8.73
C GLU A 60 -1.53 17.64 -7.56
N ALA A 61 -1.69 18.40 -6.48
CA ALA A 61 -2.56 18.00 -5.40
C ALA A 61 -4.02 18.25 -5.76
N TYR A 62 -4.92 17.49 -5.15
CA TYR A 62 -6.36 17.61 -5.35
C TYR A 62 -6.91 19.02 -5.09
N ALA A 63 -6.30 19.77 -4.20
CA ALA A 63 -6.67 21.15 -3.86
C ALA A 63 -5.85 22.23 -4.60
N GLY A 64 -5.22 21.90 -5.72
CA GLY A 64 -4.43 22.83 -6.53
C GLY A 64 -3.02 23.10 -6.03
N GLY A 65 -2.54 22.34 -5.05
CA GLY A 65 -1.14 22.35 -4.61
C GLY A 65 -0.29 21.26 -5.27
N LEU A 66 0.90 21.04 -4.75
CA LEU A 66 1.79 19.96 -5.15
C LEU A 66 1.78 18.85 -4.08
N THR A 67 1.96 17.61 -4.51
CA THR A 67 2.06 16.47 -3.60
C THR A 67 3.24 15.59 -3.96
N MET A 68 3.84 14.96 -2.94
CA MET A 68 4.85 13.92 -3.13
C MET A 68 4.23 12.53 -3.40
N ARG A 69 2.93 12.35 -3.11
CA ARG A 69 2.26 11.06 -3.28
C ARG A 69 1.94 10.77 -4.74
N ASN A 70 1.87 9.48 -5.06
CA ASN A 70 1.48 8.97 -6.37
C ASN A 70 2.29 9.59 -7.53
N GLY A 71 3.53 9.96 -7.25
CA GLY A 71 4.45 10.56 -8.19
C GLY A 71 4.96 9.57 -9.24
N GLU A 72 5.88 10.05 -10.07
CA GLU A 72 6.49 9.26 -11.14
C GLU A 72 7.15 7.98 -10.58
N SER A 73 7.94 8.10 -9.51
CA SER A 73 8.61 6.96 -8.88
C SER A 73 7.63 5.91 -8.36
N CYS A 74 6.49 6.33 -7.76
CA CYS A 74 5.46 5.39 -7.32
C CYS A 74 4.87 4.60 -8.49
N ARG A 75 4.63 5.25 -9.63
CA ARG A 75 4.07 4.60 -10.83
C ARG A 75 5.07 3.69 -11.55
N ARG A 76 6.38 3.90 -11.37
CA ARG A 76 7.43 3.04 -11.93
C ARG A 76 7.63 1.77 -11.12
N LEU A 77 7.33 1.76 -9.82
CA LEU A 77 7.38 0.57 -9.00
C LEU A 77 6.26 -0.39 -9.39
N LYS A 78 6.61 -1.45 -10.10
CA LYS A 78 5.68 -2.49 -10.56
C LYS A 78 5.78 -3.71 -9.65
N TYR A 79 4.66 -4.40 -9.49
CA TYR A 79 4.63 -5.69 -8.80
C TYR A 79 5.49 -6.72 -9.54
N ASP A 80 6.34 -7.41 -8.80
CA ASP A 80 7.16 -8.52 -9.30
C ASP A 80 6.62 -9.86 -8.79
N ARG A 81 6.59 -10.03 -7.47
CA ARG A 81 6.11 -11.25 -6.82
C ARG A 81 5.70 -10.98 -5.37
N GLN A 82 5.06 -11.96 -4.77
CA GLN A 82 4.75 -11.96 -3.34
C GLN A 82 5.13 -13.31 -2.74
N GLU A 83 5.80 -13.28 -1.60
CA GLU A 83 6.21 -14.45 -0.83
C GLU A 83 5.54 -14.42 0.54
N VAL A 84 5.17 -15.60 1.03
CA VAL A 84 4.52 -15.76 2.33
C VAL A 84 5.29 -16.80 3.14
N SER A 85 5.63 -16.44 4.36
CA SER A 85 6.16 -17.39 5.35
C SER A 85 5.30 -17.37 6.61
N GLN A 86 5.29 -18.50 7.30
CA GLN A 86 4.62 -18.62 8.59
C GLN A 86 5.52 -19.42 9.53
N GLU A 87 6.08 -18.75 10.53
CA GLU A 87 6.97 -19.33 11.52
C GLU A 87 6.59 -18.83 12.91
N ASP A 88 6.59 -19.73 13.89
CA ASP A 88 6.32 -19.42 15.31
C ASP A 88 5.05 -18.60 15.55
N GLY A 89 4.00 -18.85 14.76
CA GLY A 89 2.73 -18.13 14.86
C GLY A 89 2.76 -16.70 14.27
N GLU A 90 3.82 -16.33 13.58
CA GLU A 90 3.92 -15.08 12.84
C GLU A 90 3.75 -15.34 11.33
N LEU A 91 2.77 -14.69 10.74
CA LEU A 91 2.57 -14.61 9.29
C LEU A 91 3.38 -13.42 8.77
N VAL A 92 4.24 -13.67 7.79
CA VAL A 92 5.01 -12.61 7.11
C VAL A 92 4.71 -12.66 5.62
N ILE A 93 4.25 -11.53 5.07
CA ILE A 93 3.92 -11.35 3.67
C ILE A 93 4.89 -10.32 3.11
N THR A 94 5.73 -10.73 2.16
CA THR A 94 6.67 -9.84 1.48
C THR A 94 6.25 -9.64 0.04
N THR A 95 5.90 -8.41 -0.32
CA THR A 95 5.58 -7.99 -1.68
C THR A 95 6.78 -7.27 -2.27
N TYR A 96 7.27 -7.79 -3.37
CA TYR A 96 8.44 -7.26 -4.09
C TYR A 96 7.97 -6.37 -5.23
N LEU A 97 8.47 -5.16 -5.24
CA LEU A 97 8.19 -4.15 -6.27
C LEU A 97 9.51 -3.77 -6.95
N LYS A 98 9.49 -3.63 -8.27
CA LYS A 98 10.67 -3.29 -9.06
C LYS A 98 10.42 -2.08 -9.95
N ASP A 99 11.47 -1.31 -10.13
CA ASP A 99 11.56 -0.17 -11.02
C ASP A 99 12.55 -0.51 -12.14
N ASP A 100 12.30 -0.03 -13.35
CA ASP A 100 13.14 -0.24 -14.54
C ASP A 100 14.54 0.43 -14.44
N ARG A 101 14.75 1.30 -13.45
CA ARG A 101 16.03 1.94 -13.15
C ARG A 101 16.95 1.10 -12.25
N GLY A 102 16.54 -0.11 -11.87
CA GLY A 102 17.29 -0.98 -10.97
C GLY A 102 16.99 -0.75 -9.48
N TYR A 103 15.86 -0.15 -9.15
CA TYR A 103 15.42 0.00 -7.77
C TYR A 103 14.42 -1.09 -7.42
N GLU A 104 14.53 -1.60 -6.20
CA GLU A 104 13.62 -2.61 -5.67
C GLU A 104 13.12 -2.21 -4.29
N VAL A 105 11.83 -2.43 -4.01
CA VAL A 105 11.24 -2.21 -2.69
C VAL A 105 10.55 -3.47 -2.22
N HIS A 106 10.87 -3.88 -1.00
CA HIS A 106 10.17 -4.95 -0.32
C HIS A 106 9.18 -4.34 0.68
N HIS A 107 7.90 -4.48 0.42
CA HIS A 107 6.83 -4.18 1.38
C HIS A 107 6.58 -5.42 2.22
N ILE A 108 6.78 -5.32 3.53
CA ILE A 108 6.71 -6.43 4.46
C ILE A 108 5.62 -6.16 5.47
N LEU A 109 4.56 -6.99 5.44
CA LEU A 109 3.52 -7.03 6.47
C LEU A 109 3.75 -8.24 7.34
N SER A 110 3.80 -8.06 8.66
CA SER A 110 3.88 -9.15 9.61
C SER A 110 2.73 -9.10 10.63
N TYR A 111 2.14 -10.27 10.91
CA TYR A 111 1.04 -10.43 11.83
C TYR A 111 1.24 -11.66 12.71
N ARG A 112 1.19 -11.48 14.03
CA ARG A 112 1.22 -12.58 14.99
C ARG A 112 -0.20 -13.00 15.36
N ALA A 113 -0.49 -14.29 15.28
CA ALA A 113 -1.80 -14.83 15.63
C ALA A 113 -2.25 -14.38 17.04
N GLY A 114 -3.49 -13.91 17.13
CA GLY A 114 -4.07 -13.35 18.36
C GLY A 114 -3.67 -11.91 18.68
N SER A 115 -2.79 -11.28 17.90
CA SER A 115 -2.47 -9.87 18.04
C SER A 115 -3.63 -8.98 17.53
N ARG A 116 -3.76 -7.77 18.10
CA ARG A 116 -4.69 -6.74 17.63
C ARG A 116 -4.04 -5.74 16.68
N HIS A 117 -2.82 -6.00 16.26
CA HIS A 117 -2.08 -5.13 15.34
C HIS A 117 -1.25 -5.98 14.37
N ALA A 118 -1.03 -5.43 13.20
CA ALA A 118 -0.01 -5.89 12.26
C ALA A 118 1.11 -4.84 12.19
N ARG A 119 2.29 -5.27 11.79
CA ARG A 119 3.43 -4.38 11.54
C ARG A 119 3.68 -4.30 10.05
N MET A 120 3.99 -3.11 9.57
CA MET A 120 4.40 -2.88 8.20
C MET A 120 5.72 -2.14 8.16
N LYS A 121 6.54 -2.49 7.19
CA LYS A 121 7.78 -1.78 6.87
C LYS A 121 8.08 -1.90 5.38
N ASN A 122 8.76 -0.89 4.85
CA ASN A 122 9.34 -0.93 3.52
C ASN A 122 10.85 -0.96 3.61
N VAL A 123 11.50 -1.71 2.70
CA VAL A 123 12.95 -1.76 2.57
C VAL A 123 13.31 -1.45 1.13
N PHE A 124 14.15 -0.46 0.94
CA PHE A 124 14.61 -0.02 -0.37
C PHE A 124 15.99 -0.61 -0.70
N TYR A 125 16.13 -1.11 -1.90
CA TYR A 125 17.38 -1.61 -2.46
C TYR A 125 17.70 -0.85 -3.74
N ASN A 126 18.91 -0.35 -3.81
CA ASN A 126 19.46 0.26 -5.00
C ASN A 126 20.44 -0.73 -5.66
N HIS A 127 20.01 -1.32 -6.76
CA HIS A 127 20.83 -2.23 -7.58
C HIS A 127 21.43 -1.54 -8.81
N SER A 128 21.24 -0.22 -8.94
CA SER A 128 21.86 0.57 -10.01
C SER A 128 23.29 0.94 -9.64
N ASP A 129 24.08 1.33 -10.64
CA ASP A 129 25.45 1.81 -10.44
C ASP A 129 25.53 3.25 -9.90
N ASN A 130 24.40 3.94 -9.75
CA ASN A 130 24.34 5.33 -9.36
C ASN A 130 23.78 5.52 -7.95
N ALA A 131 24.30 6.50 -7.22
CA ALA A 131 23.69 6.94 -5.98
C ALA A 131 22.32 7.58 -6.24
N VAL A 132 21.37 7.34 -5.38
CA VAL A 132 20.04 7.94 -5.42
C VAL A 132 19.74 8.67 -4.10
N SER A 133 19.09 9.82 -4.20
CA SER A 133 18.60 10.57 -3.04
C SER A 133 17.09 10.40 -2.93
N LEU A 134 16.62 9.96 -1.77
CA LEU A 134 15.20 9.82 -1.48
C LEU A 134 14.70 11.10 -0.81
N GLU A 135 13.69 11.75 -1.38
CA GLU A 135 12.98 12.88 -0.77
C GLU A 135 11.82 12.41 0.11
N MET A 136 11.20 11.29 -0.25
CA MET A 136 10.14 10.66 0.53
C MET A 136 10.25 9.14 0.41
N PHE A 137 10.07 8.45 1.52
CA PHE A 137 9.90 6.99 1.56
C PHE A 137 9.02 6.65 2.75
N GLU A 138 7.76 6.33 2.48
CA GLU A 138 6.77 6.03 3.52
C GLU A 138 6.84 4.56 3.93
N SER A 139 6.64 4.30 5.21
CA SER A 139 6.56 2.93 5.75
C SER A 139 5.17 2.30 5.59
N PHE A 140 4.15 3.11 5.30
CA PHE A 140 2.77 2.67 5.19
C PHE A 140 1.98 3.55 4.22
N SER A 141 1.27 2.91 3.30
CA SER A 141 0.31 3.55 2.40
C SER A 141 -0.91 2.64 2.23
N MET A 142 -2.09 3.17 2.38
CA MET A 142 -3.34 2.43 2.24
C MET A 142 -4.42 3.34 1.67
N GLY A 143 -5.10 2.87 0.63
CA GLY A 143 -6.30 3.48 0.09
C GLY A 143 -7.57 2.76 0.52
N GLY A 144 -8.72 3.25 0.08
CA GLY A 144 -10.00 2.58 0.29
C GLY A 144 -10.40 2.45 1.77
N ILE A 145 -10.10 3.45 2.60
CA ILE A 145 -10.35 3.40 4.06
C ILE A 145 -11.85 3.32 4.39
N THR A 146 -12.69 3.80 3.47
CA THR A 146 -14.15 3.81 3.63
C THR A 146 -14.85 3.14 2.45
N PRO A 147 -14.57 1.85 2.16
CA PRO A 147 -15.04 1.19 0.94
C PRO A 147 -16.55 0.96 0.92
N TYR A 148 -17.22 1.09 2.07
CA TYR A 148 -18.67 0.86 2.24
C TYR A 148 -19.49 2.14 2.31
N VAL A 149 -18.84 3.30 2.27
CA VAL A 149 -19.54 4.59 2.41
C VAL A 149 -19.99 5.07 1.04
N GLU A 150 -21.30 5.39 0.93
CA GLU A 150 -21.84 6.06 -0.23
C GLU A 150 -21.61 7.58 -0.10
N GLY A 151 -21.14 8.19 -1.19
CA GLY A 151 -20.91 9.64 -1.27
C GLY A 151 -19.55 10.07 -0.69
N ASP A 152 -19.54 11.20 -0.03
CA ASP A 152 -18.33 11.88 0.42
C ASP A 152 -17.82 11.31 1.74
N ALA A 153 -16.74 10.53 1.68
CA ALA A 153 -16.19 9.79 2.82
C ALA A 153 -15.81 10.69 4.01
N HIS A 154 -15.42 11.95 3.78
CA HIS A 154 -15.03 12.87 4.87
C HIS A 154 -16.21 13.28 5.76
N LEU A 155 -17.43 13.13 5.31
CA LEU A 155 -18.64 13.41 6.10
C LEU A 155 -19.06 12.24 6.99
N SER A 156 -18.46 11.06 6.79
CA SER A 156 -18.92 9.80 7.38
C SER A 156 -17.83 9.06 8.16
N MET A 157 -16.65 9.67 8.32
CA MET A 157 -15.50 9.01 8.94
C MET A 157 -14.92 9.86 10.07
N ASP A 158 -14.76 9.24 11.24
CA ASP A 158 -13.96 9.76 12.34
C ASP A 158 -12.62 9.00 12.43
N LEU A 159 -11.51 9.73 12.39
CA LEU A 159 -10.19 9.18 12.59
C LEU A 159 -9.71 9.40 14.03
N TYR A 160 -9.60 8.31 14.78
CA TYR A 160 -9.05 8.35 16.14
C TYR A 160 -7.54 8.11 16.12
N ARG A 161 -6.78 9.10 16.60
CA ARG A 161 -5.35 8.99 16.77
C ARG A 161 -5.04 8.65 18.23
N VAL A 162 -4.46 7.49 18.46
CA VAL A 162 -3.90 7.12 19.77
C VAL A 162 -2.46 7.63 19.83
N ARG A 163 -2.16 8.46 20.84
CA ARG A 163 -0.79 8.83 21.19
C ARG A 163 -0.29 7.87 22.25
N SER A 164 0.82 7.24 21.99
CA SER A 164 1.60 6.47 22.97
C SER A 164 2.44 7.42 23.81
#